data_7b82c0d9df87d47f29e1256a57384adf
#
_entry.id   7b82c0d9df87d47f29e1256a57384adf
#
_cell.length_a   1.000
_cell.length_b   1.000
_cell.length_c   1.000
_cell.angle_alpha   90.00
_cell.angle_beta   90.00
_cell.angle_gamma   90.00
#
_symmetry.space_group_name_H-M   'P 1'
#
loop_
_entity.id
_entity.type
_entity.pdbx_description
1 polymer ?
#
loop_
_entity_poly.entity_id
_entity_poly.type
_entity_poly.pdbx_seq_one_letter_code
_entity_poly.pdbx_strand_id
1 'polypeptide(L)'
;MPILLQINTVCNSGSTGRIAEEIANFVIQKGWKSHIAYGRGKQLSASITYHIGRDQDLLINAFAARLFDNDGFVRRKPTEQLVEYIKEIKPDIIHFHNLHGYYLNLDVLFKYLIASRTPVIWTLHDCWSFTGHCTHFDFINCTRWMTGCYSCPEKHSYPKSLLLDRSLENYAHKKELISQLNILRIVAPSSWLANLVRSSFLKIFPVAVINNGVNLKQFYPRSTGGPVSYTHLRAHETKA
;
A
#
# COMPACT_ATOMS: atom_id res chain seq x y z
N MET A 1 8.60 22.33 -13.10
CA MET A 1 7.94 22.10 -11.80
C MET A 1 7.90 20.60 -11.57
N PRO A 2 8.52 20.07 -10.52
CA PRO A 2 8.55 18.62 -10.31
C PRO A 2 7.15 18.04 -10.06
N ILE A 3 6.97 16.77 -10.43
CA ILE A 3 5.70 16.06 -10.35
C ILE A 3 5.85 14.85 -9.43
N LEU A 4 5.03 14.79 -8.39
CA LEU A 4 4.86 13.61 -7.55
C LEU A 4 3.57 12.89 -7.97
N LEU A 5 3.65 11.59 -8.26
CA LEU A 5 2.50 10.72 -8.38
C LEU A 5 2.46 9.77 -7.19
N GLN A 6 1.42 9.83 -6.39
CA GLN A 6 1.15 8.84 -5.33
C GLN A 6 0.16 7.79 -5.84
N ILE A 7 0.40 6.51 -5.50
CA ILE A 7 -0.52 5.40 -5.84
C ILE A 7 -0.93 4.73 -4.53
N ASN A 8 -2.23 4.74 -4.25
CA ASN A 8 -2.80 4.18 -3.02
C ASN A 8 -4.17 3.54 -3.27
N THR A 9 -4.59 2.67 -2.38
CA THR A 9 -5.93 2.06 -2.43
C THR A 9 -7.04 3.10 -2.33
N VAL A 10 -6.85 4.14 -1.51
CA VAL A 10 -7.86 5.18 -1.20
C VAL A 10 -7.29 6.59 -1.35
N CYS A 11 -8.15 7.59 -1.65
CA CYS A 11 -7.77 8.99 -1.74
C CYS A 11 -8.38 9.78 -0.58
N ASN A 12 -7.52 10.40 0.24
CA ASN A 12 -7.86 11.23 1.42
C ASN A 12 -8.93 10.60 2.33
N SER A 13 -8.95 9.27 2.43
CA SER A 13 -9.85 8.53 3.31
C SER A 13 -9.08 7.42 4.04
N GLY A 14 -9.55 7.02 5.23
CA GLY A 14 -8.80 6.10 6.08
C GLY A 14 -7.44 6.66 6.51
N SER A 15 -6.57 5.81 7.07
CA SER A 15 -5.23 6.21 7.53
C SER A 15 -4.28 6.51 6.37
N THR A 16 -4.12 5.56 5.47
CA THR A 16 -3.14 5.68 4.37
C THR A 16 -3.50 6.76 3.36
N GLY A 17 -4.81 6.97 3.10
CA GLY A 17 -5.26 8.06 2.22
C GLY A 17 -5.00 9.44 2.81
N ARG A 18 -5.14 9.61 4.13
CA ARG A 18 -4.81 10.87 4.81
C ARG A 18 -3.32 11.14 4.81
N ILE A 19 -2.49 10.13 5.03
CA ILE A 19 -1.03 10.25 4.93
C ILE A 19 -0.63 10.71 3.52
N ALA A 20 -1.20 10.09 2.48
CA ALA A 20 -0.93 10.50 1.10
C ALA A 20 -1.36 11.96 0.84
N GLU A 21 -2.49 12.39 1.38
CA GLU A 21 -2.97 13.77 1.26
C GLU A 21 -2.07 14.76 2.02
N GLU A 22 -1.59 14.41 3.20
CA GLU A 22 -0.67 15.27 3.97
C GLU A 22 0.66 15.45 3.22
N ILE A 23 1.19 14.38 2.64
CA ILE A 23 2.38 14.45 1.76
C ILE A 23 2.09 15.33 0.54
N ALA A 24 0.92 15.17 -0.09
CA ALA A 24 0.51 15.97 -1.22
C ALA A 24 0.48 17.47 -0.88
N ASN A 25 -0.17 17.83 0.22
CA ASN A 25 -0.24 19.21 0.69
C ASN A 25 1.14 19.80 0.94
N PHE A 26 2.05 19.01 1.54
CA PHE A 26 3.41 19.46 1.79
C PHE A 26 4.19 19.72 0.49
N VAL A 27 4.14 18.81 -0.48
CA VAL A 27 4.88 18.99 -1.74
C VAL A 27 4.29 20.12 -2.59
N ILE A 28 2.97 20.32 -2.57
CA ILE A 28 2.31 21.45 -3.22
C ILE A 28 2.81 22.78 -2.64
N GLN A 29 2.92 22.90 -1.30
CA GLN A 29 3.50 24.08 -0.64
C GLN A 29 4.97 24.32 -1.02
N LYS A 30 5.69 23.26 -1.43
CA LYS A 30 7.07 23.36 -1.94
C LYS A 30 7.15 23.63 -3.45
N GLY A 31 6.02 23.92 -4.09
CA GLY A 31 5.96 24.24 -5.52
C GLY A 31 5.97 23.02 -6.44
N TRP A 32 5.64 21.82 -5.96
CA TRP A 32 5.50 20.64 -6.78
C TRP A 32 4.05 20.48 -7.27
N LYS A 33 3.90 19.79 -8.38
CA LYS A 33 2.59 19.30 -8.83
C LYS A 33 2.34 17.92 -8.20
N SER A 34 1.18 17.74 -7.58
CA SER A 34 0.81 16.49 -6.93
C SER A 34 -0.33 15.80 -7.66
N HIS A 35 -0.16 14.50 -7.91
CA HIS A 35 -1.17 13.60 -8.44
C HIS A 35 -1.39 12.44 -7.46
N ILE A 36 -2.65 11.99 -7.31
CA ILE A 36 -2.99 10.78 -6.57
C ILE A 36 -3.82 9.85 -7.45
N ALA A 37 -3.26 8.69 -7.80
CA ALA A 37 -3.98 7.59 -8.41
C ALA A 37 -4.50 6.65 -7.33
N TYR A 38 -5.81 6.32 -7.36
CA TYR A 38 -6.46 5.57 -6.29
C TYR A 38 -7.46 4.55 -6.82
N GLY A 39 -7.68 3.49 -6.05
CA GLY A 39 -8.57 2.39 -6.44
C GLY A 39 -10.02 2.56 -6.02
N ARG A 40 -10.29 3.21 -4.88
CA ARG A 40 -11.64 3.37 -4.30
C ARG A 40 -11.66 4.48 -3.24
N GLY A 41 -12.87 4.84 -2.79
CA GLY A 41 -13.05 5.74 -1.65
C GLY A 41 -12.35 7.08 -1.86
N LYS A 42 -13.07 8.06 -2.40
CA LYS A 42 -12.56 9.42 -2.64
C LYS A 42 -13.15 10.41 -1.64
N GLN A 43 -12.28 11.20 -1.05
CA GLN A 43 -12.59 12.45 -0.38
C GLN A 43 -12.00 13.63 -1.18
N LEU A 44 -12.34 14.86 -0.83
CA LEU A 44 -11.71 16.04 -1.43
C LEU A 44 -10.20 15.99 -1.25
N SER A 45 -9.47 16.33 -2.30
CA SER A 45 -8.00 16.32 -2.33
C SER A 45 -7.49 17.58 -3.00
N ALA A 46 -6.36 18.09 -2.53
CA ALA A 46 -5.62 19.18 -3.18
C ALA A 46 -4.87 18.71 -4.43
N SER A 47 -4.68 17.39 -4.60
CA SER A 47 -4.01 16.79 -5.74
C SER A 47 -4.93 16.65 -6.95
N ILE A 48 -4.33 16.56 -8.14
CA ILE A 48 -5.02 16.05 -9.32
C ILE A 48 -5.24 14.55 -9.11
N THR A 49 -6.50 14.11 -9.11
CA THR A 49 -6.84 12.72 -8.79
C THR A 49 -7.13 11.91 -10.04
N TYR A 50 -6.64 10.65 -10.06
CA TYR A 50 -6.90 9.66 -11.10
C TYR A 50 -7.54 8.41 -10.49
N HIS A 51 -8.76 8.06 -10.91
CA HIS A 51 -9.44 6.84 -10.44
C HIS A 51 -9.07 5.65 -11.32
N ILE A 52 -8.51 4.59 -10.71
CA ILE A 52 -8.05 3.39 -11.42
C ILE A 52 -9.22 2.44 -11.64
N GLY A 53 -9.80 2.50 -12.82
CA GLY A 53 -10.96 1.70 -13.21
C GLY A 53 -12.28 2.23 -12.68
N ARG A 54 -13.29 1.37 -12.54
CA ARG A 54 -14.64 1.70 -12.09
C ARG A 54 -14.97 0.97 -10.79
N ASP A 55 -15.72 1.60 -9.88
CA ASP A 55 -16.13 0.97 -8.61
C ASP A 55 -16.95 -0.31 -8.81
N GLN A 56 -17.78 -0.37 -9.85
CA GLN A 56 -18.58 -1.55 -10.17
C GLN A 56 -17.72 -2.79 -10.46
N ASP A 57 -16.60 -2.61 -11.15
CA ASP A 57 -15.68 -3.70 -11.46
C ASP A 57 -14.90 -4.16 -10.21
N LEU A 58 -14.80 -3.33 -9.20
CA LEU A 58 -14.06 -3.63 -7.98
C LEU A 58 -14.66 -4.83 -7.23
N LEU A 59 -15.98 -4.90 -7.16
CA LEU A 59 -16.70 -6.00 -6.48
C LEU A 59 -16.46 -7.34 -7.18
N ILE A 60 -16.52 -7.36 -8.51
CA ILE A 60 -16.28 -8.57 -9.32
C ILE A 60 -14.84 -9.03 -9.14
N ASN A 61 -13.89 -8.11 -9.23
CA ASN A 61 -12.45 -8.42 -9.04
C ASN A 61 -12.13 -8.83 -7.61
N ALA A 62 -12.76 -8.21 -6.61
CA ALA A 62 -12.61 -8.62 -5.21
C ALA A 62 -13.14 -10.03 -4.97
N PHE A 63 -14.26 -10.40 -5.62
CA PHE A 63 -14.80 -11.75 -5.54
C PHE A 63 -13.86 -12.76 -6.22
N ALA A 64 -13.39 -12.48 -7.43
CA ALA A 64 -12.45 -13.34 -8.13
C ALA A 64 -11.12 -13.48 -7.34
N ALA A 65 -10.59 -12.37 -6.81
CA ALA A 65 -9.37 -12.40 -6.01
C ALA A 65 -9.53 -13.24 -4.73
N ARG A 66 -10.72 -13.19 -4.11
CA ARG A 66 -11.04 -14.03 -2.93
C ARG A 66 -11.20 -15.51 -3.26
N LEU A 67 -11.60 -15.86 -4.47
CA LEU A 67 -11.66 -17.26 -4.88
C LEU A 67 -10.27 -17.80 -5.22
N PHE A 68 -9.45 -17.00 -5.91
CA PHE A 68 -8.23 -17.46 -6.57
C PHE A 68 -6.93 -16.98 -5.89
N ASP A 69 -7.01 -16.27 -4.76
CA ASP A 69 -5.84 -15.75 -4.02
C ASP A 69 -4.85 -14.98 -4.91
N ASN A 70 -5.38 -14.03 -5.69
CA ASN A 70 -4.59 -13.28 -6.66
C ASN A 70 -4.70 -11.75 -6.50
N ASP A 71 -4.85 -11.26 -5.26
CA ASP A 71 -4.80 -9.82 -4.97
C ASP A 71 -3.46 -9.22 -5.41
N GLY A 72 -3.53 -8.08 -6.10
CA GLY A 72 -2.37 -7.47 -6.75
C GLY A 72 -2.13 -7.94 -8.19
N PHE A 73 -2.82 -8.97 -8.68
CA PHE A 73 -2.69 -9.50 -10.05
C PHE A 73 -3.99 -9.45 -10.85
N VAL A 74 -4.99 -8.76 -10.32
CA VAL A 74 -6.26 -8.47 -11.00
C VAL A 74 -6.18 -7.15 -11.80
N ARG A 75 -7.28 -6.73 -12.42
CA ARG A 75 -7.43 -5.37 -12.99
C ARG A 75 -6.38 -4.96 -14.04
N ARG A 76 -6.04 -5.88 -14.96
CA ARG A 76 -5.03 -5.63 -15.99
C ARG A 76 -5.32 -4.37 -16.82
N LYS A 77 -6.50 -4.28 -17.45
CA LYS A 77 -6.87 -3.15 -18.31
C LYS A 77 -6.88 -1.79 -17.60
N PRO A 78 -7.47 -1.63 -16.40
CA PRO A 78 -7.36 -0.38 -15.66
C PRO A 78 -5.92 0.00 -15.30
N THR A 79 -5.04 -0.98 -15.05
CA THR A 79 -3.63 -0.70 -14.78
C THR A 79 -2.87 -0.32 -16.05
N GLU A 80 -3.20 -0.87 -17.21
CA GLU A 80 -2.68 -0.42 -18.51
C GLU A 80 -3.05 1.06 -18.75
N GLN A 81 -4.28 1.46 -18.45
CA GLN A 81 -4.71 2.86 -18.54
C GLN A 81 -3.96 3.77 -17.55
N LEU A 82 -3.69 3.28 -16.34
CA LEU A 82 -2.84 3.99 -15.37
C LEU A 82 -1.42 4.18 -15.93
N VAL A 83 -0.86 3.17 -16.57
CA VAL A 83 0.48 3.28 -17.20
C VAL A 83 0.48 4.33 -18.30
N GLU A 84 -0.56 4.41 -19.14
CA GLU A 84 -0.66 5.49 -20.14
C GLU A 84 -0.76 6.88 -19.47
N TYR A 85 -1.53 7.00 -18.40
CA TYR A 85 -1.58 8.23 -17.61
C TYR A 85 -0.20 8.60 -17.02
N ILE A 86 0.57 7.63 -16.51
CA ILE A 86 1.94 7.86 -16.01
C ILE A 86 2.85 8.37 -17.14
N LYS A 87 2.75 7.79 -18.34
CA LYS A 87 3.52 8.23 -19.52
C LYS A 87 3.18 9.66 -19.95
N GLU A 88 1.91 10.05 -19.81
CA GLU A 88 1.43 11.40 -20.12
C GLU A 88 2.00 12.43 -19.14
N ILE A 89 1.82 12.20 -17.84
CA ILE A 89 2.22 13.19 -16.82
C ILE A 89 3.71 13.19 -16.51
N LYS A 90 4.45 12.11 -16.83
CA LYS A 90 5.91 11.95 -16.65
C LYS A 90 6.35 12.35 -15.23
N PRO A 91 5.92 11.66 -14.19
CA PRO A 91 6.27 12.03 -12.82
C PRO A 91 7.77 11.88 -12.58
N ASP A 92 8.35 12.81 -11.83
CA ASP A 92 9.75 12.73 -11.39
C ASP A 92 9.93 11.64 -10.32
N ILE A 93 8.89 11.42 -9.51
CA ILE A 93 8.85 10.40 -8.47
C ILE A 93 7.47 9.74 -8.44
N ILE A 94 7.46 8.41 -8.33
CA ILE A 94 6.26 7.65 -7.99
C ILE A 94 6.36 7.20 -6.53
N HIS A 95 5.33 7.51 -5.74
CA HIS A 95 5.27 7.13 -4.33
C HIS A 95 4.16 6.12 -4.10
N PHE A 96 4.53 4.90 -3.76
CA PHE A 96 3.60 3.83 -3.42
C PHE A 96 3.22 3.86 -1.94
N HIS A 97 1.95 3.59 -1.70
CA HIS A 97 1.40 3.23 -0.40
C HIS A 97 0.89 1.79 -0.46
N ASN A 98 -0.39 1.54 -0.20
CA ASN A 98 -0.96 0.21 -0.29
C ASN A 98 -1.27 -0.16 -1.75
N LEU A 99 -0.61 -1.19 -2.27
CA LEU A 99 -0.84 -1.72 -3.62
C LEU A 99 -1.82 -2.91 -3.63
N HIS A 100 -2.18 -3.44 -2.46
CA HIS A 100 -3.23 -4.45 -2.30
C HIS A 100 -4.63 -3.80 -2.25
N GLY A 101 -5.69 -4.61 -2.34
CA GLY A 101 -7.08 -4.15 -2.27
C GLY A 101 -7.80 -4.21 -3.61
N TYR A 102 -7.42 -5.14 -4.46
CA TYR A 102 -8.16 -5.56 -5.67
C TYR A 102 -8.26 -4.51 -6.79
N TYR A 103 -7.37 -3.51 -6.83
CA TYR A 103 -7.49 -2.38 -7.75
C TYR A 103 -6.37 -2.27 -8.79
N LEU A 104 -5.29 -3.03 -8.64
CA LEU A 104 -4.10 -3.01 -9.51
C LEU A 104 -3.75 -4.39 -10.06
N ASN A 105 -2.92 -4.35 -11.11
CA ASN A 105 -2.17 -5.49 -11.61
C ASN A 105 -0.67 -5.16 -11.55
N LEU A 106 0.05 -5.84 -10.65
CA LEU A 106 1.48 -5.58 -10.42
C LEU A 106 2.33 -5.91 -11.65
N ASP A 107 1.99 -6.96 -12.44
CA ASP A 107 2.73 -7.29 -13.65
C ASP A 107 2.80 -6.12 -14.61
N VAL A 108 1.66 -5.49 -14.86
CA VAL A 108 1.55 -4.36 -15.79
C VAL A 108 2.33 -3.18 -15.26
N LEU A 109 2.10 -2.81 -13.99
CA LEU A 109 2.73 -1.63 -13.39
C LEU A 109 4.24 -1.79 -13.27
N PHE A 110 4.71 -2.91 -12.74
CA PHE A 110 6.14 -3.12 -12.49
C PHE A 110 6.93 -3.33 -13.78
N LYS A 111 6.39 -4.01 -14.79
CA LYS A 111 7.03 -4.09 -16.12
C LYS A 111 7.29 -2.71 -16.71
N TYR A 112 6.35 -1.80 -16.59
CA TYR A 112 6.56 -0.41 -17.01
C TYR A 112 7.67 0.27 -16.18
N LEU A 113 7.64 0.16 -14.85
CA LEU A 113 8.61 0.81 -13.96
C LEU A 113 10.04 0.30 -14.16
N ILE A 114 10.21 -0.99 -14.39
CA ILE A 114 11.51 -1.60 -14.74
C ILE A 114 12.05 -0.97 -16.03
N ALA A 115 11.20 -0.85 -17.06
CA ALA A 115 11.59 -0.29 -18.35
C ALA A 115 11.84 1.23 -18.29
N SER A 116 10.99 1.99 -17.61
CA SER A 116 11.08 3.45 -17.54
C SER A 116 12.17 3.95 -16.59
N ARG A 117 12.61 3.12 -15.63
CA ARG A 117 13.56 3.50 -14.57
C ARG A 117 13.11 4.71 -13.74
N THR A 118 11.82 5.00 -13.70
CA THR A 118 11.26 6.08 -12.88
C THR A 118 11.55 5.81 -11.39
N PRO A 119 12.08 6.78 -10.64
CA PRO A 119 12.35 6.61 -9.21
C PRO A 119 11.07 6.30 -8.42
N VAL A 120 11.16 5.29 -7.55
CA VAL A 120 10.05 4.84 -6.71
C VAL A 120 10.42 4.99 -5.24
N ILE A 121 9.51 5.58 -4.47
CA ILE A 121 9.48 5.49 -3.01
C ILE A 121 8.30 4.59 -2.65
N TRP A 122 8.48 3.67 -1.71
CA TRP A 122 7.39 2.83 -1.22
C TRP A 122 7.28 2.93 0.31
N THR A 123 6.27 3.65 0.79
CA THR A 123 5.94 3.65 2.21
C THR A 123 5.08 2.42 2.51
N LEU A 124 5.64 1.49 3.27
CA LEU A 124 4.94 0.29 3.70
C LEU A 124 4.07 0.61 4.92
N HIS A 125 2.83 0.18 4.89
CA HIS A 125 1.89 0.32 6.01
C HIS A 125 1.55 -1.03 6.66
N ASP A 126 1.96 -2.11 6.01
CA ASP A 126 1.79 -3.51 6.43
C ASP A 126 2.85 -4.40 5.76
N CYS A 127 2.69 -5.71 5.91
CA CYS A 127 3.67 -6.70 5.44
C CYS A 127 3.35 -7.31 4.06
N TRP A 128 2.24 -6.91 3.42
CA TRP A 128 1.78 -7.55 2.18
C TRP A 128 2.81 -7.52 1.05
N SER A 129 3.62 -6.46 0.96
CA SER A 129 4.61 -6.28 -0.09
C SER A 129 5.65 -7.41 -0.16
N PHE A 130 5.98 -8.01 0.98
CA PHE A 130 7.01 -9.05 1.09
C PHE A 130 6.49 -10.41 1.60
N THR A 131 5.18 -10.56 1.74
CA THR A 131 4.53 -11.86 2.01
C THR A 131 3.90 -12.42 0.74
N GLY A 132 3.47 -13.68 0.78
CA GLY A 132 2.71 -14.30 -0.32
C GLY A 132 1.23 -13.97 -0.32
N HIS A 133 0.68 -13.57 0.85
CA HIS A 133 -0.75 -13.36 1.03
C HIS A 133 -1.05 -12.28 2.06
N CYS A 134 -0.76 -12.52 3.33
CA CYS A 134 -1.24 -11.75 4.47
C CYS A 134 -0.61 -10.36 4.61
N THR A 135 -1.35 -9.42 5.22
CA THR A 135 -0.87 -8.10 5.59
C THR A 135 -0.17 -8.09 6.96
N HIS A 136 -0.56 -9.01 7.85
CA HIS A 136 0.01 -9.20 9.18
C HIS A 136 0.14 -10.68 9.50
N PHE A 137 1.16 -11.05 10.27
CA PHE A 137 1.47 -12.43 10.62
C PHE A 137 2.14 -12.57 12.00
N ASP A 138 2.39 -11.46 12.67
CA ASP A 138 3.17 -11.41 13.91
C ASP A 138 2.49 -12.19 15.05
N PHE A 139 1.19 -12.03 15.18
CA PHE A 139 0.38 -12.68 16.22
C PHE A 139 0.35 -14.23 16.15
N ILE A 140 0.71 -14.82 14.99
CA ILE A 140 0.85 -16.27 14.82
C ILE A 140 2.31 -16.71 14.72
N ASN A 141 3.27 -15.80 14.92
CA ASN A 141 4.71 -16.07 14.83
C ASN A 141 5.12 -16.75 13.51
N CYS A 142 4.50 -16.41 12.40
CA CYS A 142 4.83 -16.98 11.09
C CYS A 142 6.17 -16.44 10.59
N THR A 143 7.08 -17.35 10.23
CA THR A 143 8.41 -17.01 9.67
C THR A 143 8.57 -17.37 8.19
N ARG A 144 7.54 -17.93 7.54
CA ARG A 144 7.62 -18.42 6.15
C ARG A 144 7.98 -17.34 5.16
N TRP A 145 7.55 -16.11 5.39
CA TRP A 145 7.85 -14.95 4.55
C TRP A 145 9.35 -14.64 4.41
N MET A 146 10.19 -15.15 5.29
CA MET A 146 11.64 -14.92 5.24
C MET A 146 12.31 -15.70 4.09
N THR A 147 11.81 -16.89 3.78
CA THR A 147 12.41 -17.79 2.78
C THR A 147 11.47 -18.09 1.61
N GLY A 148 10.16 -18.05 1.82
CA GLY A 148 9.13 -18.31 0.83
C GLY A 148 7.82 -18.67 1.52
N CYS A 149 6.72 -17.98 1.19
CA CYS A 149 5.40 -18.32 1.70
C CYS A 149 4.88 -19.60 1.06
N TYR A 150 4.15 -20.40 1.84
CA TYR A 150 3.45 -21.61 1.39
C TYR A 150 2.45 -22.03 2.46
N SER A 151 1.35 -22.67 2.09
CA SER A 151 0.31 -23.14 3.02
C SER A 151 -0.03 -22.07 4.07
N CYS A 152 -0.47 -20.90 3.60
CA CYS A 152 -0.62 -19.71 4.44
C CYS A 152 -1.64 -19.97 5.58
N PRO A 153 -1.24 -19.89 6.86
CA PRO A 153 -2.16 -20.06 7.97
C PRO A 153 -3.19 -18.93 8.04
N GLU A 154 -2.85 -17.76 7.47
CA GLU A 154 -3.68 -16.57 7.45
C GLU A 154 -4.45 -16.38 6.12
N LYS A 155 -4.62 -17.43 5.31
CA LYS A 155 -5.31 -17.29 4.02
C LYS A 155 -6.76 -16.83 4.15
N HIS A 156 -7.38 -17.02 5.31
CA HIS A 156 -8.74 -16.56 5.60
C HIS A 156 -8.81 -15.17 6.22
N SER A 157 -7.65 -14.58 6.57
CA SER A 157 -7.50 -13.19 6.99
C SER A 157 -7.38 -12.27 5.77
N TYR A 158 -7.31 -10.96 6.01
CA TYR A 158 -7.23 -9.99 4.91
C TYR A 158 -5.82 -9.97 4.25
N PRO A 159 -5.76 -9.96 2.92
CA PRO A 159 -6.82 -10.10 1.89
C PRO A 159 -7.33 -11.54 1.81
N LYS A 160 -8.61 -11.74 2.11
CA LYS A 160 -9.18 -13.08 2.33
C LYS A 160 -9.19 -13.93 1.05
N SER A 161 -8.67 -15.18 1.12
CA SER A 161 -8.91 -16.22 0.12
C SER A 161 -9.84 -17.31 0.66
N LEU A 162 -10.79 -17.74 -0.19
CA LEU A 162 -11.82 -18.71 0.18
C LEU A 162 -11.46 -20.13 -0.26
N LEU A 163 -10.94 -20.30 -1.48
CA LEU A 163 -10.70 -21.61 -2.09
C LEU A 163 -9.21 -21.92 -2.17
N LEU A 164 -8.46 -21.14 -2.91
CA LEU A 164 -7.07 -21.43 -3.21
C LEU A 164 -6.12 -20.79 -2.20
N ASP A 165 -4.96 -21.37 -2.07
CA ASP A 165 -3.79 -20.78 -1.42
C ASP A 165 -2.69 -20.69 -2.47
N ARG A 166 -2.45 -19.49 -2.96
CA ARG A 166 -1.37 -19.19 -3.91
C ARG A 166 -0.25 -18.41 -3.27
N SER A 167 -0.10 -18.54 -1.95
CA SER A 167 0.92 -17.79 -1.22
C SER A 167 2.34 -18.07 -1.72
N LEU A 168 2.62 -19.28 -2.20
CA LEU A 168 3.93 -19.62 -2.78
C LEU A 168 4.17 -18.87 -4.10
N GLU A 169 3.23 -18.98 -5.03
CA GLU A 169 3.33 -18.33 -6.34
C GLU A 169 3.33 -16.81 -6.21
N ASN A 170 2.44 -16.27 -5.38
CA ASN A 170 2.37 -14.83 -5.14
C ASN A 170 3.64 -14.28 -4.51
N TYR A 171 4.25 -15.01 -3.57
CA TYR A 171 5.53 -14.65 -2.99
C TYR A 171 6.66 -14.63 -4.03
N ALA A 172 6.80 -15.74 -4.77
CA ALA A 172 7.83 -15.87 -5.80
C ALA A 172 7.67 -14.76 -6.86
N HIS A 173 6.45 -14.53 -7.31
CA HIS A 173 6.14 -13.56 -8.34
C HIS A 173 6.39 -12.11 -7.87
N LYS A 174 5.94 -11.74 -6.65
CA LYS A 174 6.24 -10.42 -6.08
C LYS A 174 7.75 -10.22 -5.91
N LYS A 175 8.47 -11.23 -5.40
CA LYS A 175 9.91 -11.18 -5.26
C LYS A 175 10.59 -10.94 -6.60
N GLU A 176 10.20 -11.68 -7.64
CA GLU A 176 10.75 -11.51 -8.99
C GLU A 176 10.53 -10.11 -9.53
N LEU A 177 9.28 -9.62 -9.52
CA LEU A 177 8.93 -8.31 -10.05
C LEU A 177 9.61 -7.16 -9.29
N ILE A 178 9.51 -7.17 -7.95
CA ILE A 178 10.01 -6.05 -7.14
C ILE A 178 11.53 -5.99 -7.18
N SER A 179 12.21 -7.14 -7.14
CA SER A 179 13.68 -7.18 -7.14
C SER A 179 14.32 -6.63 -8.42
N GLN A 180 13.57 -6.49 -9.50
CA GLN A 180 14.04 -5.92 -10.77
C GLN A 180 13.93 -4.37 -10.83
N LEU A 181 13.32 -3.73 -9.83
CA LEU A 181 13.26 -2.26 -9.82
C LEU A 181 14.66 -1.65 -9.68
N ASN A 182 15.00 -0.74 -10.57
CA ASN A 182 16.33 -0.11 -10.58
C ASN A 182 16.51 0.91 -9.46
N ILE A 183 15.47 1.70 -9.17
CA ILE A 183 15.51 2.80 -8.22
C ILE A 183 14.30 2.68 -7.30
N LEU A 184 14.44 1.93 -6.22
CA LEU A 184 13.44 1.81 -5.16
C LEU A 184 14.04 2.18 -3.81
N ARG A 185 13.35 3.04 -3.06
CA ARG A 185 13.60 3.32 -1.64
C ARG A 185 12.37 2.95 -0.83
N ILE A 186 12.59 2.23 0.26
CA ILE A 186 11.52 1.79 1.15
C ILE A 186 11.49 2.71 2.37
N VAL A 187 10.28 3.11 2.76
CA VAL A 187 10.00 3.83 3.99
C VAL A 187 9.15 2.95 4.88
N ALA A 188 9.55 2.77 6.12
CA ALA A 188 8.77 2.06 7.14
C ALA A 188 8.38 3.04 8.26
N PRO A 189 7.13 3.05 8.75
CA PRO A 189 6.68 3.97 9.79
C PRO A 189 7.15 3.59 11.19
N SER A 190 7.89 2.49 11.34
CA SER A 190 8.44 2.04 12.61
C SER A 190 9.70 1.21 12.42
N SER A 191 10.54 1.17 13.46
CA SER A 191 11.72 0.29 13.50
C SER A 191 11.33 -1.18 13.43
N TRP A 192 10.19 -1.57 14.00
CA TRP A 192 9.66 -2.93 13.90
C TRP A 192 9.46 -3.35 12.44
N LEU A 193 8.71 -2.59 11.65
CA LEU A 193 8.46 -2.92 10.26
C LEU A 193 9.76 -2.84 9.42
N ALA A 194 10.62 -1.85 9.69
CA ALA A 194 11.92 -1.76 9.01
C ALA A 194 12.79 -3.01 9.24
N ASN A 195 12.77 -3.58 10.44
CA ASN A 195 13.51 -4.80 10.74
C ASN A 195 12.94 -6.02 10.00
N LEU A 196 11.60 -6.12 9.88
CA LEU A 196 10.97 -7.16 9.05
C LEU A 196 11.38 -7.01 7.57
N VAL A 197 11.36 -5.79 7.03
CA VAL A 197 11.80 -5.52 5.65
C VAL A 197 13.25 -5.96 5.43
N ARG A 198 14.16 -5.65 6.37
CA ARG A 198 15.58 -6.05 6.31
C ARG A 198 15.78 -7.56 6.42
N SER A 199 14.83 -8.30 6.96
CA SER A 199 14.83 -9.76 7.05
C SER A 199 14.13 -10.44 5.86
N SER A 200 13.46 -9.66 5.00
CA SER A 200 12.73 -10.14 3.82
C SER A 200 13.57 -10.09 2.54
N PHE A 201 13.01 -10.50 1.40
CA PHE A 201 13.65 -10.32 0.10
C PHE A 201 13.83 -8.83 -0.28
N LEU A 202 13.11 -7.90 0.37
CA LEU A 202 13.25 -6.47 0.15
C LEU A 202 14.53 -5.87 0.75
N LYS A 203 15.32 -6.65 1.51
CA LYS A 203 16.61 -6.24 2.11
C LYS A 203 17.63 -5.69 1.12
N ILE A 204 17.47 -5.95 -0.17
CA ILE A 204 18.33 -5.45 -1.24
C ILE A 204 18.16 -3.95 -1.49
N PHE A 205 17.08 -3.35 -0.98
CA PHE A 205 16.77 -1.92 -1.14
C PHE A 205 17.10 -1.12 0.12
N PRO A 206 17.48 0.16 -0.03
CA PRO A 206 17.61 1.06 1.11
C PRO A 206 16.29 1.21 1.87
N VAL A 207 16.34 1.11 3.21
CA VAL A 207 15.19 1.22 4.09
C VAL A 207 15.40 2.37 5.07
N ALA A 208 14.51 3.35 5.05
CA ALA A 208 14.46 4.46 6.01
C ALA A 208 13.31 4.27 6.99
N VAL A 209 13.51 4.65 8.25
CA VAL A 209 12.42 4.75 9.24
C VAL A 209 11.95 6.19 9.27
N ILE A 210 10.69 6.41 8.86
CA ILE A 210 10.03 7.72 8.92
C ILE A 210 8.65 7.48 9.55
N ASN A 211 8.48 7.90 10.79
CA ASN A 211 7.23 7.74 11.50
C ASN A 211 6.11 8.55 10.82
N ASN A 212 4.88 8.02 10.90
CA ASN A 212 3.73 8.76 10.43
C ASN A 212 3.57 10.06 11.21
N GLY A 213 3.33 11.15 10.50
CA GLY A 213 3.01 12.44 11.10
C GLY A 213 1.62 12.43 11.73
N VAL A 214 1.40 13.37 12.64
CA VAL A 214 0.09 13.64 13.23
C VAL A 214 -0.19 15.14 13.15
N ASN A 215 -1.43 15.49 12.82
CA ASN A 215 -1.83 16.90 12.77
C ASN A 215 -1.99 17.45 14.18
N LEU A 216 -0.99 18.21 14.65
CA LEU A 216 -0.95 18.80 16.00
C LEU A 216 -2.04 19.86 16.25
N LYS A 217 -2.70 20.38 15.20
CA LYS A 217 -3.86 21.26 15.35
C LYS A 217 -5.13 20.50 15.74
N GLN A 218 -5.20 19.22 15.36
CA GLN A 218 -6.32 18.32 15.69
C GLN A 218 -6.03 17.48 16.94
N PHE A 219 -4.79 17.01 17.06
CA PHE A 219 -4.33 16.11 18.12
C PHE A 219 -3.33 16.85 19.01
N TYR A 220 -3.85 17.55 20.01
CA TYR A 220 -3.04 18.28 21.00
C TYR A 220 -3.43 17.86 22.41
N PRO A 221 -2.47 17.84 23.36
CA PRO A 221 -2.77 17.59 24.76
C PRO A 221 -3.77 18.60 25.29
N ARG A 222 -4.91 18.14 25.79
CA ARG A 222 -5.86 19.01 26.49
C ARG A 222 -5.50 19.03 27.96
N SER A 223 -5.36 20.21 28.53
CA SER A 223 -5.14 20.42 29.98
C SER A 223 -6.44 20.27 30.78
N THR A 224 -7.30 19.34 30.41
CA THR A 224 -8.52 19.07 31.16
C THR A 224 -8.18 18.14 32.31
N GLY A 225 -8.08 18.66 33.53
CA GLY A 225 -7.88 17.91 34.77
C GLY A 225 -9.08 17.07 35.21
N GLY A 226 -9.79 16.45 34.28
CA GLY A 226 -10.85 15.50 34.55
C GLY A 226 -10.45 14.08 34.15
N PRO A 227 -10.93 13.05 34.86
CA PRO A 227 -10.67 11.67 34.49
C PRO A 227 -11.25 11.40 33.08
N VAL A 228 -10.39 10.87 32.19
CA VAL A 228 -10.84 10.43 30.87
C VAL A 228 -11.83 9.30 31.09
N SER A 229 -13.10 9.53 30.74
CA SER A 229 -14.10 8.48 30.78
C SER A 229 -13.83 7.49 29.64
N TYR A 230 -13.36 6.31 29.95
CA TYR A 230 -13.15 5.20 29.02
C TYR A 230 -14.45 4.49 28.61
N THR A 231 -15.62 5.08 28.87
CA THR A 231 -16.93 4.49 28.55
C THR A 231 -17.15 4.22 27.06
N HIS A 232 -16.35 4.81 26.18
CA HIS A 232 -16.44 4.58 24.73
C HIS A 232 -15.54 3.46 24.20
N LEU A 233 -14.67 2.87 25.03
CA LEU A 233 -13.77 1.79 24.62
C LEU A 233 -14.38 0.38 24.77
N ARG A 234 -15.66 0.27 25.12
CA ARG A 234 -16.31 -1.01 25.43
C ARG A 234 -16.79 -1.82 24.21
N ALA A 235 -16.60 -1.42 22.98
CA ALA A 235 -17.30 -2.07 21.87
C ALA A 235 -16.47 -3.06 21.04
N HIS A 236 -15.14 -3.07 21.08
CA HIS A 236 -14.36 -3.83 20.10
C HIS A 236 -13.25 -4.74 20.63
N GLU A 237 -13.03 -4.82 21.93
CA GLU A 237 -11.91 -5.60 22.48
C GLU A 237 -12.28 -6.96 23.13
N THR A 238 -13.51 -7.39 23.03
CA THR A 238 -13.93 -8.69 23.58
C THR A 238 -14.52 -9.60 22.52
N LYS A 239 -13.71 -9.98 21.54
CA LYS A 239 -13.84 -11.26 20.84
C LYS A 239 -12.44 -11.81 20.61
N ALA A 240 -11.88 -12.39 21.66
CA ALA A 240 -10.88 -13.43 21.52
C ALA A 240 -11.54 -14.67 20.95
#